data_0c46cc1154ae15a9a9ced9266ae80a90
#
_entry.id   0c46cc1154ae15a9a9ced9266ae80a90
#
_cell.length_a   1.000
_cell.length_b   1.000
_cell.length_c   1.000
_cell.angle_alpha   90.00
_cell.angle_beta   90.00
_cell.angle_gamma   90.00
#
_symmetry.space_group_name_H-M   'P 1'
#
loop_
_entity.id
_entity.type
_entity.pdbx_description
1 polymer ?
#
loop_
_entity_poly.entity_id
_entity_poly.type
_entity_poly.pdbx_seq_one_letter_code
_entity_poly.pdbx_strand_id
1 'polypeptide(L)'
;MKISIGGSMGFKKTGKPYENVDAMTYFSIEREFDEEPSKKELGELFDKVNKVLAEEATKKMVVAYKTYKEKVSKLEELLDSGVL
;
A
#
# COMPACT_ATOMS: atom_id res chain seq x y z
N MET A 1 26.88 -12.17 8.68
CA MET A 1 25.50 -12.23 9.18
C MET A 1 24.56 -11.55 8.21
N LYS A 2 23.57 -12.26 7.74
CA LYS A 2 22.58 -11.73 6.81
C LYS A 2 21.31 -11.35 7.55
N ILE A 3 20.87 -10.10 7.38
CA ILE A 3 19.66 -9.60 8.02
C ILE A 3 18.67 -9.17 6.96
N SER A 4 17.43 -9.64 7.09
CA SER A 4 16.32 -9.26 6.24
C SER A 4 15.33 -8.44 7.08
N ILE A 5 14.96 -7.27 6.55
CA ILE A 5 13.99 -6.39 7.19
C ILE A 5 12.91 -6.10 6.17
N GLY A 6 11.68 -6.35 6.56
CA GLY A 6 10.57 -6.13 5.66
C GLY A 6 9.31 -5.76 6.40
N GLY A 7 8.31 -5.42 5.65
CA GLY A 7 7.01 -5.09 6.21
C GLY A 7 5.96 -4.93 5.12
N SER A 8 4.78 -4.58 5.56
CA SER A 8 3.66 -4.31 4.68
C SER A 8 2.93 -3.08 5.18
N MET A 9 2.31 -2.37 4.25
CA MET A 9 1.48 -1.22 4.54
C MET A 9 0.31 -1.20 3.57
N GLY A 10 -0.85 -0.88 4.07
CA GLY A 10 -2.03 -0.83 3.23
C GLY A 10 -3.11 0.05 3.81
N PHE A 11 -4.18 0.17 3.07
CA PHE A 11 -5.37 0.84 3.54
C PHE A 11 -6.61 0.12 3.07
N LYS A 12 -7.68 0.32 3.80
CA LYS A 12 -8.97 -0.22 3.43
C LYS A 12 -10.03 0.85 3.71
N LYS A 13 -10.82 1.16 2.70
CA LYS A 13 -12.00 2.00 2.84
C LYS A 13 -13.23 1.15 2.59
N THR A 14 -14.14 1.14 3.54
CA THR A 14 -15.41 0.44 3.42
C THR A 14 -16.55 1.45 3.42
N GLY A 15 -17.56 1.19 2.62
CA GLY A 15 -18.76 2.00 2.55
C GLY A 15 -19.93 1.11 2.19
N LYS A 16 -20.75 1.53 1.25
CA LYS A 16 -21.79 0.68 0.68
C LYS A 16 -21.14 -0.53 -0.01
N PRO A 17 -21.87 -1.63 -0.26
CA PRO A 17 -21.27 -2.85 -0.82
C PRO A 17 -20.41 -2.67 -2.07
N TYR A 18 -20.71 -1.67 -2.89
CA TYR A 18 -19.95 -1.36 -4.09
C TYR A 18 -18.85 -0.30 -3.88
N GLU A 19 -18.67 0.18 -2.65
CA GLU A 19 -17.73 1.24 -2.29
C GLU A 19 -16.54 0.74 -1.49
N ASN A 20 -16.14 -0.50 -1.68
CA ASN A 20 -14.98 -1.06 -1.01
C ASN A 20 -13.71 -0.79 -1.80
N VAL A 21 -12.73 -0.18 -1.16
CA VAL A 21 -11.40 0.06 -1.73
C VAL A 21 -10.37 -0.52 -0.78
N ASP A 22 -9.45 -1.27 -1.34
CA ASP A 22 -8.44 -2.01 -0.60
C ASP A 22 -7.14 -1.98 -1.39
N ALA A 23 -6.04 -1.67 -0.74
CA ALA A 23 -4.72 -1.72 -1.35
C ALA A 23 -3.67 -2.10 -0.31
N MET A 24 -2.71 -2.92 -0.72
CA MET A 24 -1.64 -3.42 0.13
C MET A 24 -0.33 -3.39 -0.64
N THR A 25 0.75 -3.02 0.03
CA THR A 25 2.08 -3.09 -0.54
C THR A 25 3.04 -3.79 0.44
N TYR A 26 4.02 -4.48 -0.11
CA TYR A 26 5.02 -5.23 0.63
C TYR A 26 6.40 -4.82 0.14
N PHE A 27 7.34 -4.74 1.05
CA PHE A 27 8.71 -4.42 0.70
C PHE A 27 9.66 -5.00 1.74
N SER A 28 10.79 -5.56 1.27
CA SER A 28 11.83 -6.05 2.15
C SER A 28 13.20 -5.76 1.57
N ILE A 29 14.19 -5.63 2.43
CA ILE A 29 15.60 -5.52 2.07
C ILE A 29 16.42 -6.55 2.83
N GLU A 30 17.47 -7.03 2.17
CA GLU A 30 18.47 -7.88 2.80
C GLU A 30 19.81 -7.13 2.80
N ARG A 31 20.54 -7.27 3.89
CA ARG A 31 21.88 -6.71 3.98
C ARG A 31 22.82 -7.63 4.72
N GLU A 32 24.02 -7.76 4.19
CA GLU A 32 25.09 -8.52 4.82
C GLU A 32 25.87 -7.60 5.78
N PHE A 33 26.11 -8.10 7.00
CA PHE A 33 26.93 -7.41 8.00
C PHE A 33 28.06 -8.33 8.44
N ASP A 34 29.25 -7.78 8.61
CA ASP A 34 30.40 -8.54 9.13
C ASP A 34 30.24 -8.85 10.60
N GLU A 35 29.60 -7.95 11.34
CA GLU A 35 29.31 -8.08 12.77
C GLU A 35 27.86 -7.77 13.03
N GLU A 36 27.38 -8.05 14.24
CA GLU A 36 26.03 -7.71 14.64
C GLU A 36 25.79 -6.20 14.54
N PRO A 37 24.79 -5.75 13.77
CA PRO A 37 24.53 -4.31 13.62
C PRO A 37 24.04 -3.68 14.91
N SER A 38 24.36 -2.41 15.11
CA SER A 38 23.88 -1.64 16.25
C SER A 38 22.39 -1.34 16.12
N LYS A 39 21.77 -0.94 17.22
CA LYS A 39 20.38 -0.50 17.22
C LYS A 39 20.15 0.68 16.27
N LYS A 40 21.14 1.57 16.19
CA LYS A 40 21.10 2.72 15.29
C LYS A 40 21.08 2.29 13.82
N GLU A 41 21.94 1.35 13.44
CA GLU A 41 21.98 0.82 12.08
C GLU A 41 20.68 0.10 11.72
N LEU A 42 20.15 -0.71 12.62
CA LEU A 42 18.85 -1.38 12.41
C LEU A 42 17.72 -0.37 12.29
N GLY A 43 17.71 0.68 13.11
CA GLY A 43 16.73 1.75 13.06
C GLY A 43 16.73 2.47 11.71
N GLU A 44 17.93 2.76 11.19
CA GLU A 44 18.06 3.40 9.88
C GLU A 44 17.51 2.52 8.75
N LEU A 45 17.73 1.20 8.84
CA LEU A 45 17.16 0.25 7.86
C LEU A 45 15.63 0.18 7.94
N PHE A 46 15.09 0.16 9.15
CA PHE A 46 13.65 0.18 9.35
C PHE A 46 13.02 1.47 8.81
N ASP A 47 13.65 2.61 9.05
CA ASP A 47 13.19 3.89 8.53
C ASP A 47 13.17 3.89 7.00
N LYS A 48 14.20 3.33 6.37
CA LYS A 48 14.24 3.18 4.91
C LYS A 48 13.09 2.32 4.38
N VAL A 49 12.86 1.17 5.00
CA VAL A 49 11.77 0.27 4.62
C VAL A 49 10.43 0.98 4.78
N ASN A 50 10.21 1.63 5.91
CA ASN A 50 8.96 2.35 6.18
C ASN A 50 8.73 3.50 5.20
N LYS A 51 9.78 4.22 4.83
CA LYS A 51 9.68 5.30 3.85
C LYS A 51 9.24 4.79 2.48
N VAL A 52 9.86 3.71 2.01
CA VAL A 52 9.49 3.08 0.74
C VAL A 52 8.07 2.55 0.79
N LEU A 53 7.69 1.89 1.89
CA LEU A 53 6.32 1.38 2.08
C LEU A 53 5.29 2.52 2.03
N ALA A 54 5.57 3.64 2.72
CA ALA A 54 4.65 4.78 2.74
C ALA A 54 4.50 5.39 1.34
N GLU A 55 5.58 5.55 0.60
CA GLU A 55 5.55 6.07 -0.78
C GLU A 55 4.76 5.15 -1.70
N GLU A 56 5.03 3.85 -1.69
CA GLU A 56 4.35 2.87 -2.53
C GLU A 56 2.87 2.70 -2.14
N ALA A 57 2.58 2.69 -0.85
CA ALA A 57 1.19 2.62 -0.38
C ALA A 57 0.39 3.85 -0.82
N THR A 58 1.00 5.04 -0.77
CA THR A 58 0.36 6.27 -1.24
C THR A 58 0.07 6.20 -2.74
N LYS A 59 1.01 5.73 -3.55
CA LYS A 59 0.80 5.55 -4.99
C LYS A 59 -0.34 4.58 -5.27
N LYS A 60 -0.37 3.45 -4.60
CA LYS A 60 -1.44 2.45 -4.76
C LYS A 60 -2.79 3.01 -4.31
N MET A 61 -2.81 3.79 -3.24
CA MET A 61 -4.02 4.45 -2.76
C MET A 61 -4.60 5.39 -3.81
N VAL A 62 -3.76 6.22 -4.42
CA VAL A 62 -4.19 7.17 -5.46
C VAL A 62 -4.80 6.41 -6.65
N VAL A 63 -4.12 5.38 -7.12
CA VAL A 63 -4.60 4.55 -8.25
C VAL A 63 -5.90 3.84 -7.90
N ALA A 64 -5.97 3.23 -6.72
CA ALA A 64 -7.17 2.52 -6.27
C ALA A 64 -8.37 3.46 -6.13
N TYR A 65 -8.14 4.66 -5.61
CA TYR A 65 -9.18 5.67 -5.47
C TYR A 65 -9.69 6.17 -6.82
N LYS A 66 -8.79 6.38 -7.76
CA LYS A 66 -9.15 6.77 -9.12
C LYS A 66 -10.00 5.69 -9.80
N THR A 67 -9.58 4.43 -9.70
CA THR A 67 -10.31 3.30 -10.26
C THR A 67 -11.68 3.16 -9.61
N TYR A 68 -11.75 3.31 -8.30
CA TYR A 68 -13.01 3.28 -7.55
C TYR A 68 -13.98 4.36 -8.05
N LYS A 69 -13.52 5.60 -8.18
CA LYS A 69 -14.36 6.70 -8.67
C LYS A 69 -14.86 6.43 -10.09
N GLU A 70 -14.03 5.90 -10.95
CA GLU A 70 -14.41 5.55 -12.32
C GLU A 70 -15.50 4.47 -12.32
N LYS A 71 -15.37 3.44 -11.48
CA LYS A 71 -16.38 2.38 -11.35
C LYS A 71 -17.70 2.90 -10.82
N VAL A 72 -17.67 3.76 -9.82
CA VAL A 72 -18.89 4.35 -9.24
C VAL A 72 -19.59 5.24 -10.26
N SER A 73 -18.87 6.10 -10.98
CA SER A 73 -19.42 6.93 -12.04
C SER A 73 -20.10 6.09 -13.12
N LYS A 74 -19.45 5.02 -13.54
CA LYS A 74 -20.00 4.12 -14.56
C LYS A 74 -21.27 3.44 -14.08
N LEU A 75 -21.30 3.01 -12.81
CA LEU A 75 -22.49 2.40 -12.21
C LEU A 75 -23.65 3.39 -12.15
N GLU A 76 -23.39 4.63 -11.76
CA GLU A 76 -24.38 5.70 -11.72
C GLU A 76 -24.94 5.98 -13.11
N GLU A 77 -24.10 6.05 -14.13
CA GLU A 77 -24.56 6.19 -15.52
C GLU A 77 -25.50 5.06 -15.94
N LEU A 78 -25.17 3.82 -15.59
CA LEU A 78 -26.02 2.66 -15.92
C LEU A 78 -27.35 2.72 -15.18
N LEU A 79 -27.38 3.16 -13.94
CA LEU A 79 -28.60 3.35 -13.17
C LEU A 79 -29.48 4.45 -13.77
N ASP A 80 -28.87 5.59 -14.13
CA ASP A 80 -29.58 6.72 -14.74
C ASP A 80 -30.14 6.38 -16.11
N SER A 81 -29.47 5.50 -16.86
CA SER A 81 -29.96 5.05 -18.18
C SER A 81 -31.06 4.01 -18.10
N GLY A 82 -31.35 3.49 -16.92
CA GLY A 82 -32.36 2.47 -16.72
C GLY A 82 -31.96 1.07 -17.19
N VAL A 83 -30.67 0.81 -17.39
CA VAL A 83 -30.15 -0.49 -17.83
C VAL A 83 -30.09 -1.49 -16.69
N LEU A 84 -29.97 -0.98 -15.46
CA LEU A 84 -29.93 -1.83 -14.26
C LEU A 84 -31.24 -1.79 -13.49
#